data_fe6cb06cf8954029a983d413ecf21bcc
#
_entry.id   fe6cb06cf8954029a983d413ecf21bcc
#
_cell.length_a   1.000
_cell.length_b   1.000
_cell.length_c   1.000
_cell.angle_alpha   90.00
_cell.angle_beta   90.00
_cell.angle_gamma   90.00
#
_symmetry.space_group_name_H-M   'P 1'
#
loop_
_entity.id
_entity.type
_entity.pdbx_description
1 polymer ?
#
loop_
_entity_poly.entity_id
_entity_poly.type
_entity_poly.pdbx_seq_one_letter_code
_entity_poly.pdbx_strand_id
1 'polypeptide(L)'
;MLLSNLNLVNVKEKILMDLKGSQTEKNLLAAFAGESQARTRYTFFASQAKKEGYEQIAAIFEETSGNEKEHGELFFKHLKGGMAEITASYPAGVIGNTAQNLEAAAAGEKLEWGTLYPNFGEIAEKEGFPQVANTFRQIAKVEAYHERRYRKLLDSVNQGKVFKKDQPIKWKCRNCGLVIEGNEAPAACPTCMHPRSYFEVWVENY
;
A
#
# COMPACT_ATOMS: atom_id res chain seq x y z
N MET A 1 -42.41 2.03 -57.87
CA MET A 1 -42.72 2.61 -56.58
C MET A 1 -42.01 1.75 -55.53
N LEU A 2 -40.79 2.07 -55.20
CA LEU A 2 -39.94 1.33 -54.26
C LEU A 2 -39.37 2.39 -53.28
N LEU A 3 -39.92 2.44 -52.10
CA LEU A 3 -39.45 3.26 -51.03
C LEU A 3 -38.28 2.59 -50.33
N SER A 4 -37.12 3.17 -50.43
CA SER A 4 -35.92 2.77 -49.75
C SER A 4 -36.00 3.19 -48.26
N ASN A 5 -36.07 2.21 -47.36
CA ASN A 5 -35.90 2.42 -45.94
C ASN A 5 -34.42 2.70 -45.63
N LEU A 6 -34.08 3.94 -45.40
CA LEU A 6 -32.80 4.37 -44.81
C LEU A 6 -32.87 4.08 -43.29
N ASN A 7 -32.24 2.98 -42.85
CA ASN A 7 -31.93 2.72 -41.47
C ASN A 7 -30.91 3.75 -40.99
N LEU A 8 -31.35 4.78 -40.29
CA LEU A 8 -30.52 5.67 -39.52
C LEU A 8 -29.96 4.91 -38.30
N VAL A 9 -28.76 4.37 -38.46
CA VAL A 9 -28.00 3.85 -37.33
C VAL A 9 -27.56 5.07 -36.51
N ASN A 10 -28.24 5.25 -35.38
CA ASN A 10 -27.95 6.30 -34.42
C ASN A 10 -26.65 5.92 -33.66
N VAL A 11 -25.51 6.15 -34.29
CA VAL A 11 -24.21 6.05 -33.61
C VAL A 11 -24.13 7.29 -32.71
N LYS A 12 -24.48 7.11 -31.42
CA LYS A 12 -24.10 8.09 -30.39
C LYS A 12 -22.58 8.16 -30.44
N GLU A 13 -22.03 9.18 -31.08
CA GLU A 13 -20.63 9.56 -30.91
C GLU A 13 -20.40 9.75 -29.40
N LYS A 14 -19.68 8.80 -28.80
CA LYS A 14 -19.23 8.93 -27.41
C LYS A 14 -18.18 10.04 -27.46
N ILE A 15 -18.57 11.24 -27.05
CA ILE A 15 -17.63 12.36 -26.89
C ILE A 15 -16.59 11.84 -25.92
N LEU A 16 -15.40 11.52 -26.43
CA LEU A 16 -14.24 11.17 -25.61
C LEU A 16 -13.86 12.42 -24.84
N MET A 17 -14.11 12.41 -23.54
CA MET A 17 -13.73 13.50 -22.67
C MET A 17 -12.19 13.56 -22.61
N ASP A 18 -11.59 14.75 -22.71
CA ASP A 18 -10.17 14.91 -22.48
C ASP A 18 -9.87 14.65 -21.01
N LEU A 19 -8.79 13.94 -20.73
CA LEU A 19 -8.35 13.70 -19.35
C LEU A 19 -8.00 15.04 -18.69
N LYS A 20 -7.40 15.96 -19.45
CA LYS A 20 -6.98 17.26 -18.93
C LYS A 20 -8.17 18.10 -18.50
N GLY A 21 -8.16 18.53 -17.24
CA GLY A 21 -9.25 19.29 -16.61
C GLY A 21 -10.40 18.44 -16.08
N SER A 22 -10.39 17.11 -16.30
CA SER A 22 -11.41 16.20 -15.77
C SER A 22 -11.28 16.00 -14.25
N GLN A 23 -12.33 15.46 -13.61
CA GLN A 23 -12.22 15.02 -12.22
C GLN A 23 -11.28 13.82 -12.07
N THR A 24 -11.21 12.96 -13.09
CA THR A 24 -10.27 11.83 -13.16
C THR A 24 -8.82 12.30 -13.11
N GLU A 25 -8.44 13.36 -13.83
CA GLU A 25 -7.09 13.94 -13.73
C GLU A 25 -6.78 14.40 -12.29
N LYS A 26 -7.71 15.13 -11.66
CA LYS A 26 -7.56 15.59 -10.27
C LYS A 26 -7.40 14.43 -9.30
N ASN A 27 -8.16 13.36 -9.49
CA ASN A 27 -8.08 12.16 -8.67
C ASN A 27 -6.74 11.42 -8.87
N LEU A 28 -6.24 11.33 -10.11
CA LEU A 28 -4.92 10.77 -10.41
C LEU A 28 -3.80 11.56 -9.73
N LEU A 29 -3.86 12.90 -9.79
CA LEU A 29 -2.88 13.78 -9.16
C LEU A 29 -2.92 13.65 -7.63
N ALA A 30 -4.12 13.61 -7.04
CA ALA A 30 -4.30 13.40 -5.61
C ALA A 30 -3.78 12.03 -5.16
N ALA A 31 -4.06 10.97 -5.93
CA ALA A 31 -3.55 9.62 -5.66
C ALA A 31 -2.03 9.57 -5.77
N PHE A 32 -1.44 10.09 -6.85
CA PHE A 32 0.02 10.17 -7.02
C PHE A 32 0.73 10.88 -5.85
N ALA A 33 0.16 12.01 -5.40
CA ALA A 33 0.69 12.71 -4.22
C ALA A 33 0.48 11.91 -2.92
N GLY A 34 -0.64 11.19 -2.80
CA GLY A 34 -0.96 10.28 -1.71
C GLY A 34 0.09 9.18 -1.57
N GLU A 35 0.36 8.45 -2.65
CA GLU A 35 1.38 7.39 -2.69
C GLU A 35 2.79 7.95 -2.39
N SER A 36 3.11 9.10 -2.96
CA SER A 36 4.42 9.75 -2.76
C SER A 36 4.67 10.08 -1.29
N GLN A 37 3.68 10.61 -0.57
CA GLN A 37 3.82 10.90 0.85
C GLN A 37 3.76 9.62 1.70
N ALA A 38 2.92 8.62 1.37
CA ALA A 38 2.85 7.34 2.08
C ALA A 38 4.20 6.61 1.99
N ARG A 39 4.76 6.49 0.79
CA ARG A 39 6.12 5.99 0.56
C ARG A 39 7.13 6.64 1.49
N THR A 40 7.14 7.97 1.56
CA THR A 40 8.10 8.69 2.39
C THR A 40 7.87 8.45 3.87
N ARG A 41 6.61 8.49 4.34
CA ARG A 41 6.27 8.21 5.75
C ARG A 41 6.67 6.79 6.16
N TYR A 42 6.48 5.79 5.31
CA TYR A 42 6.84 4.41 5.63
C TYR A 42 8.36 4.21 5.81
N THR A 43 9.21 4.99 5.13
CA THR A 43 10.66 4.96 5.42
C THR A 43 10.97 5.53 6.82
N PHE A 44 10.22 6.54 7.27
CA PHE A 44 10.37 7.06 8.64
C PHE A 44 9.91 6.04 9.67
N PHE A 45 8.80 5.35 9.42
CA PHE A 45 8.26 4.31 10.29
C PHE A 45 9.18 3.08 10.35
N ALA A 46 9.80 2.70 9.23
CA ALA A 46 10.84 1.68 9.18
C ALA A 46 12.03 2.02 10.07
N SER A 47 12.53 3.25 9.98
CA SER A 47 13.63 3.74 10.83
C SER A 47 13.27 3.67 12.33
N GLN A 48 12.04 4.03 12.69
CA GLN A 48 11.58 3.95 14.07
C GLN A 48 11.47 2.49 14.56
N ALA A 49 10.92 1.60 13.74
CA ALA A 49 10.81 0.18 14.06
C ALA A 49 12.20 -0.47 14.30
N LYS A 50 13.21 -0.12 13.50
CA LYS A 50 14.61 -0.55 13.73
C LYS A 50 15.15 -0.08 15.09
N LYS A 51 14.92 1.19 15.45
CA LYS A 51 15.34 1.75 16.75
C LYS A 51 14.70 1.01 17.92
N GLU A 52 13.47 0.54 17.75
CA GLU A 52 12.74 -0.22 18.77
C GLU A 52 13.03 -1.73 18.73
N GLY A 53 13.89 -2.18 17.83
CA GLY A 53 14.30 -3.59 17.73
C GLY A 53 13.31 -4.50 17.00
N TYR A 54 12.59 -3.98 16.01
CA TYR A 54 11.64 -4.73 15.18
C TYR A 54 12.11 -4.79 13.72
N GLU A 55 13.20 -5.51 13.44
CA GLU A 55 13.81 -5.58 12.11
C GLU A 55 12.86 -6.09 11.03
N GLN A 56 12.01 -7.08 11.35
CA GLN A 56 11.02 -7.58 10.41
C GLN A 56 9.96 -6.52 10.07
N ILE A 57 9.45 -5.81 11.08
CA ILE A 57 8.44 -4.75 10.87
C ILE A 57 9.04 -3.61 10.06
N ALA A 58 10.29 -3.25 10.33
CA ALA A 58 11.00 -2.25 9.54
C ALA A 58 11.12 -2.66 8.07
N ALA A 59 11.52 -3.90 7.80
CA ALA A 59 11.62 -4.41 6.43
C ALA A 59 10.25 -4.46 5.71
N ILE A 60 9.16 -4.71 6.44
CA ILE A 60 7.81 -4.69 5.88
C ILE A 60 7.40 -3.24 5.52
N PHE A 61 7.73 -2.25 6.34
CA PHE A 61 7.54 -0.85 5.98
C PHE A 61 8.37 -0.44 4.75
N GLU A 62 9.63 -0.90 4.65
CA GLU A 62 10.48 -0.64 3.48
C GLU A 62 9.93 -1.29 2.20
N GLU A 63 9.46 -2.54 2.29
CA GLU A 63 8.80 -3.24 1.20
C GLU A 63 7.55 -2.50 0.73
N THR A 64 6.65 -2.14 1.67
CA THR A 64 5.44 -1.39 1.33
C THR A 64 5.80 -0.02 0.73
N SER A 65 6.78 0.69 1.28
CA SER A 65 7.30 1.94 0.67
C SER A 65 7.71 1.75 -0.81
N GLY A 66 8.26 0.58 -1.14
CA GLY A 66 8.56 0.19 -2.53
C GLY A 66 7.29 -0.01 -3.37
N ASN A 67 6.24 -0.60 -2.79
CA ASN A 67 4.96 -0.79 -3.45
C ASN A 67 4.27 0.56 -3.74
N GLU A 68 4.26 1.49 -2.77
CA GLU A 68 3.67 2.84 -2.98
C GLU A 68 4.41 3.64 -4.05
N LYS A 69 5.71 3.41 -4.22
CA LYS A 69 6.44 3.98 -5.36
C LYS A 69 5.86 3.48 -6.69
N GLU A 70 5.59 2.18 -6.80
CA GLU A 70 5.03 1.58 -8.01
C GLU A 70 3.59 2.06 -8.26
N HIS A 71 2.75 2.13 -7.21
CA HIS A 71 1.40 2.66 -7.32
C HIS A 71 1.40 4.11 -7.83
N GLY A 72 2.25 4.95 -7.24
CA GLY A 72 2.45 6.33 -7.71
C GLY A 72 2.89 6.39 -9.18
N GLU A 73 3.79 5.51 -9.61
CA GLU A 73 4.23 5.43 -11.01
C GLU A 73 3.08 5.03 -11.94
N LEU A 74 2.22 4.09 -11.53
CA LEU A 74 1.04 3.67 -12.30
C LEU A 74 0.06 4.84 -12.49
N PHE A 75 -0.22 5.62 -11.45
CA PHE A 75 -1.06 6.81 -11.56
C PHE A 75 -0.42 7.88 -12.44
N PHE A 76 0.88 8.10 -12.29
CA PHE A 76 1.63 9.08 -13.09
C PHE A 76 1.63 8.73 -14.59
N LYS A 77 1.71 7.46 -14.96
CA LYS A 77 1.66 7.00 -16.36
C LYS A 77 0.36 7.35 -17.09
N HIS A 78 -0.74 7.54 -16.36
CA HIS A 78 -2.00 7.98 -16.96
C HIS A 78 -2.03 9.47 -17.27
N LEU A 79 -1.22 10.30 -16.60
CA LEU A 79 -1.18 11.75 -16.79
C LEU A 79 -0.57 12.13 -18.15
N LYS A 80 -0.99 13.25 -18.70
CA LYS A 80 -0.61 13.71 -20.05
C LYS A 80 0.47 14.80 -20.06
N GLY A 81 1.13 14.99 -18.93
CA GLY A 81 2.22 15.96 -18.79
C GLY A 81 1.76 17.39 -18.49
N GLY A 82 2.75 18.28 -18.36
CA GLY A 82 2.56 19.67 -17.97
C GLY A 82 2.66 19.87 -16.46
N MET A 83 2.43 21.12 -16.04
CA MET A 83 2.34 21.47 -14.61
C MET A 83 0.87 21.42 -14.18
N ALA A 84 0.63 20.88 -12.99
CA ALA A 84 -0.71 20.81 -12.39
C ALA A 84 -0.64 21.24 -10.93
N GLU A 85 -1.68 21.93 -10.49
CA GLU A 85 -1.88 22.28 -9.08
C GLU A 85 -2.69 21.17 -8.41
N ILE A 86 -2.29 20.79 -7.17
CA ILE A 86 -2.95 19.78 -6.37
C ILE A 86 -3.44 20.44 -5.08
N THR A 87 -4.73 20.27 -4.77
CA THR A 87 -5.29 20.58 -3.46
C THR A 87 -5.83 19.27 -2.87
N ALA A 88 -5.18 18.78 -1.81
CA ALA A 88 -5.55 17.53 -1.14
C ALA A 88 -5.13 17.58 0.34
N SER A 89 -5.70 16.68 1.15
CA SER A 89 -5.38 16.56 2.57
C SER A 89 -4.66 15.24 2.82
N TYR A 90 -3.52 15.32 3.50
CA TYR A 90 -2.70 14.18 3.87
C TYR A 90 -2.32 14.23 5.36
N PRO A 91 -1.92 13.10 5.96
CA PRO A 91 -1.43 13.10 7.34
C PRO A 91 -0.25 14.05 7.55
N ALA A 92 -0.36 14.93 8.56
CA ALA A 92 0.61 16.01 8.83
C ALA A 92 1.54 15.69 10.02
N GLY A 93 1.97 14.50 10.23
CA GLY A 93 2.75 13.99 11.36
C GLY A 93 1.88 13.02 12.15
N VAL A 94 2.33 12.37 13.20
CA VAL A 94 3.63 12.36 13.87
C VAL A 94 4.37 11.07 13.53
N ILE A 95 5.72 11.01 13.78
CA ILE A 95 6.41 9.73 13.85
C ILE A 95 6.30 9.29 15.33
N GLY A 96 5.43 8.33 15.58
CA GLY A 96 5.21 7.73 16.89
C GLY A 96 6.11 6.52 17.15
N ASN A 97 5.77 5.73 18.18
CA ASN A 97 6.36 4.40 18.34
C ASN A 97 5.86 3.43 17.26
N THR A 98 6.45 2.24 17.18
CA THR A 98 6.10 1.24 16.15
C THR A 98 4.61 0.90 16.13
N ALA A 99 3.95 0.75 17.28
CA ALA A 99 2.53 0.45 17.34
C ALA A 99 1.68 1.60 16.78
N GLN A 100 1.99 2.83 17.16
CA GLN A 100 1.31 4.02 16.65
C GLN A 100 1.50 4.21 15.14
N ASN A 101 2.71 3.93 14.64
CA ASN A 101 3.02 4.00 13.23
C ASN A 101 2.29 2.93 12.40
N LEU A 102 2.17 1.69 12.94
CA LEU A 102 1.39 0.63 12.33
C LEU A 102 -0.11 0.96 12.28
N GLU A 103 -0.65 1.56 13.36
CA GLU A 103 -2.05 2.02 13.37
C GLU A 103 -2.29 3.12 12.34
N ALA A 104 -1.40 4.11 12.27
CA ALA A 104 -1.50 5.22 11.31
C ALA A 104 -1.39 4.73 9.86
N ALA A 105 -0.49 3.77 9.59
CA ALA A 105 -0.36 3.15 8.29
C ALA A 105 -1.65 2.38 7.93
N ALA A 106 -2.11 1.48 8.81
CA ALA A 106 -3.33 0.70 8.57
C ALA A 106 -4.57 1.59 8.34
N ALA A 107 -4.68 2.72 9.03
CA ALA A 107 -5.78 3.67 8.83
C ALA A 107 -5.69 4.36 7.46
N GLY A 108 -4.50 4.69 6.99
CA GLY A 108 -4.26 5.23 5.65
C GLY A 108 -4.70 4.25 4.56
N GLU A 109 -4.17 3.04 4.59
CA GLU A 109 -4.54 1.98 3.64
C GLU A 109 -6.06 1.73 3.62
N LYS A 110 -6.68 1.71 4.82
CA LYS A 110 -8.14 1.55 4.94
C LYS A 110 -8.92 2.66 4.23
N LEU A 111 -8.46 3.90 4.33
CA LEU A 111 -9.08 5.04 3.66
C LEU A 111 -8.97 4.89 2.13
N GLU A 112 -7.82 4.47 1.63
CA GLU A 112 -7.55 4.31 0.21
C GLU A 112 -8.42 3.21 -0.40
N TRP A 113 -8.35 1.97 0.10
CA TRP A 113 -9.11 0.87 -0.48
C TRP A 113 -10.60 0.91 -0.16
N GLY A 114 -10.96 1.45 1.01
CA GLY A 114 -12.35 1.47 1.48
C GLY A 114 -13.18 2.64 0.96
N THR A 115 -12.55 3.71 0.53
CA THR A 115 -13.24 4.94 0.16
C THR A 115 -12.67 5.61 -1.09
N LEU A 116 -11.38 5.99 -1.07
CA LEU A 116 -10.83 6.88 -2.11
C LEU A 116 -10.78 6.19 -3.47
N TYR A 117 -10.09 5.07 -3.59
CA TYR A 117 -9.87 4.40 -4.87
C TYR A 117 -11.12 3.78 -5.48
N PRO A 118 -12.08 3.20 -4.71
CA PRO A 118 -13.38 2.85 -5.25
C PRO A 118 -14.11 4.05 -5.87
N ASN A 119 -14.19 5.17 -5.16
CA ASN A 119 -14.84 6.38 -5.65
C ASN A 119 -14.14 6.97 -6.88
N PHE A 120 -12.81 7.02 -6.87
CA PHE A 120 -12.02 7.50 -8.01
C PHE A 120 -12.19 6.61 -9.25
N GLY A 121 -12.26 5.29 -9.03
CA GLY A 121 -12.55 4.33 -10.09
C GLY A 121 -13.94 4.51 -10.71
N GLU A 122 -14.96 4.75 -9.88
CA GLU A 122 -16.32 5.03 -10.38
C GLU A 122 -16.39 6.33 -11.19
N ILE A 123 -15.71 7.39 -10.75
CA ILE A 123 -15.63 8.67 -11.47
C ILE A 123 -14.94 8.46 -12.82
N ALA A 124 -13.79 7.78 -12.83
CA ALA A 124 -13.06 7.49 -14.05
C ALA A 124 -13.90 6.67 -15.06
N GLU A 125 -14.69 5.71 -14.59
CA GLU A 125 -15.60 4.94 -15.45
C GLU A 125 -16.68 5.84 -16.07
N LYS A 126 -17.31 6.70 -15.25
CA LYS A 126 -18.36 7.64 -15.69
C LYS A 126 -17.82 8.67 -16.70
N GLU A 127 -16.60 9.13 -16.52
CA GLU A 127 -15.91 10.08 -17.43
C GLU A 127 -15.33 9.41 -18.69
N GLY A 128 -15.42 8.07 -18.80
CA GLY A 128 -14.99 7.33 -19.99
C GLY A 128 -13.53 6.93 -20.01
N PHE A 129 -12.89 6.81 -18.84
CA PHE A 129 -11.50 6.35 -18.64
C PHE A 129 -11.44 4.96 -17.99
N PRO A 130 -11.91 3.88 -18.65
CA PRO A 130 -12.01 2.56 -18.05
C PRO A 130 -10.65 1.96 -17.64
N GLN A 131 -9.56 2.32 -18.31
CA GLN A 131 -8.22 1.87 -17.94
C GLN A 131 -7.78 2.50 -16.61
N VAL A 132 -8.04 3.79 -16.40
CA VAL A 132 -7.78 4.48 -15.13
C VAL A 132 -8.64 3.88 -14.02
N ALA A 133 -9.93 3.66 -14.31
CA ALA A 133 -10.84 3.01 -13.36
C ALA A 133 -10.34 1.62 -12.93
N ASN A 134 -9.83 0.82 -13.88
CA ASN A 134 -9.24 -0.46 -13.57
C ASN A 134 -7.98 -0.33 -12.70
N THR A 135 -7.10 0.62 -12.98
CA THR A 135 -5.89 0.88 -12.16
C THR A 135 -6.27 1.16 -10.71
N PHE A 136 -7.21 2.06 -10.44
CA PHE A 136 -7.72 2.33 -9.09
C PHE A 136 -8.26 1.08 -8.40
N ARG A 137 -9.07 0.28 -9.10
CA ARG A 137 -9.66 -0.95 -8.56
C ARG A 137 -8.63 -2.03 -8.23
N GLN A 138 -7.56 -2.15 -9.02
CA GLN A 138 -6.51 -3.14 -8.74
C GLN A 138 -5.64 -2.70 -7.58
N ILE A 139 -5.22 -1.44 -7.53
CA ILE A 139 -4.44 -0.89 -6.42
C ILE A 139 -5.23 -1.00 -5.11
N ALA A 140 -6.52 -0.65 -5.09
CA ALA A 140 -7.38 -0.82 -3.91
C ALA A 140 -7.34 -2.24 -3.30
N LYS A 141 -7.16 -3.29 -4.12
CA LYS A 141 -7.00 -4.66 -3.61
C LYS A 141 -5.65 -4.86 -2.91
N VAL A 142 -4.61 -4.19 -3.39
CA VAL A 142 -3.28 -4.25 -2.75
C VAL A 142 -3.33 -3.55 -1.40
N GLU A 143 -3.94 -2.34 -1.32
CA GLU A 143 -4.05 -1.59 -0.06
C GLU A 143 -4.86 -2.35 1.01
N ALA A 144 -5.85 -3.14 0.60
CA ALA A 144 -6.55 -4.03 1.52
C ALA A 144 -5.61 -5.11 2.12
N TYR A 145 -4.60 -5.56 1.37
CA TYR A 145 -3.56 -6.45 1.88
C TYR A 145 -2.57 -5.74 2.79
N HIS A 146 -2.16 -4.52 2.47
CA HIS A 146 -1.29 -3.70 3.29
C HIS A 146 -1.95 -3.41 4.65
N GLU A 147 -3.22 -2.97 4.67
CA GLU A 147 -3.97 -2.78 5.92
C GLU A 147 -3.98 -4.06 6.76
N ARG A 148 -4.38 -5.19 6.17
CA ARG A 148 -4.45 -6.46 6.91
C ARG A 148 -3.10 -6.85 7.50
N ARG A 149 -2.00 -6.64 6.77
CA ARG A 149 -0.64 -6.92 7.23
C ARG A 149 -0.27 -6.03 8.41
N TYR A 150 -0.51 -4.73 8.30
CA TYR A 150 -0.24 -3.77 9.38
C TYR A 150 -1.07 -4.05 10.63
N ARG A 151 -2.35 -4.40 10.51
CA ARG A 151 -3.21 -4.79 11.63
C ARG A 151 -2.67 -6.01 12.37
N LYS A 152 -2.25 -7.05 11.66
CA LYS A 152 -1.66 -8.25 12.26
C LYS A 152 -0.35 -7.96 13.00
N LEU A 153 0.49 -7.09 12.45
CA LEU A 153 1.73 -6.67 13.10
C LEU A 153 1.44 -5.85 14.35
N LEU A 154 0.50 -4.92 14.27
CA LEU A 154 0.03 -4.13 15.40
C LEU A 154 -0.47 -5.02 16.54
N ASP A 155 -1.31 -5.98 16.24
CA ASP A 155 -1.81 -6.95 17.22
C ASP A 155 -0.67 -7.72 17.88
N SER A 156 0.33 -8.13 17.09
CA SER A 156 1.51 -8.84 17.60
C SER A 156 2.37 -7.97 18.51
N VAL A 157 2.53 -6.69 18.20
CA VAL A 157 3.25 -5.72 19.04
C VAL A 157 2.50 -5.47 20.33
N ASN A 158 1.20 -5.18 20.27
CA ASN A 158 0.37 -4.87 21.43
C ASN A 158 0.25 -6.04 22.41
N GLN A 159 0.29 -7.29 21.92
CA GLN A 159 0.23 -8.50 22.73
C GLN A 159 1.61 -8.99 23.20
N GLY A 160 2.72 -8.32 22.83
CA GLY A 160 4.08 -8.79 23.12
C GLY A 160 4.42 -10.11 22.42
N LYS A 161 3.76 -10.42 21.31
CA LYS A 161 3.87 -11.69 20.58
C LYS A 161 4.76 -11.61 19.31
N VAL A 162 5.51 -10.54 19.13
CA VAL A 162 6.43 -10.43 17.97
C VAL A 162 7.48 -11.54 18.01
N PHE A 163 8.12 -11.74 19.17
CA PHE A 163 9.19 -12.71 19.38
C PHE A 163 8.77 -13.91 20.23
N LYS A 164 7.49 -14.05 20.55
CA LYS A 164 6.95 -15.14 21.37
C LYS A 164 5.63 -15.62 20.79
N LYS A 165 5.40 -16.95 20.83
CA LYS A 165 4.16 -17.60 20.38
C LYS A 165 3.67 -18.58 21.43
N ASP A 166 2.38 -18.89 21.39
CA ASP A 166 1.75 -19.80 22.35
C ASP A 166 2.16 -21.28 22.10
N GLN A 167 2.60 -21.59 20.88
CA GLN A 167 3.11 -22.91 20.48
C GLN A 167 4.51 -22.76 19.88
N PRO A 168 5.34 -23.82 19.91
CA PRO A 168 6.62 -23.81 19.23
C PRO A 168 6.46 -23.53 17.73
N ILE A 169 7.29 -22.65 17.21
CA ILE A 169 7.38 -22.33 15.80
C ILE A 169 8.84 -22.24 15.37
N LYS A 170 9.09 -22.23 14.08
CA LYS A 170 10.42 -21.97 13.55
C LYS A 170 10.69 -20.46 13.47
N TRP A 171 11.82 -20.05 14.02
CA TRP A 171 12.36 -18.70 14.00
C TRP A 171 13.57 -18.63 13.07
N LYS A 172 13.61 -17.66 12.19
CA LYS A 172 14.75 -17.42 11.28
C LYS A 172 15.47 -16.13 11.68
N CYS A 173 16.79 -16.22 11.82
CA CYS A 173 17.64 -15.04 11.94
C CYS A 173 17.79 -14.35 10.58
N ARG A 174 17.33 -13.12 10.46
CA ARG A 174 17.40 -12.33 9.22
C ARG A 174 18.83 -12.01 8.78
N ASN A 175 19.79 -12.01 9.74
CA ASN A 175 21.20 -11.71 9.42
C ASN A 175 21.96 -12.90 8.83
N CYS A 176 21.88 -14.08 9.47
CA CYS A 176 22.71 -15.22 9.06
C CYS A 176 21.92 -16.42 8.50
N GLY A 177 20.58 -16.37 8.52
CA GLY A 177 19.73 -17.44 8.00
C GLY A 177 19.52 -18.62 8.95
N LEU A 178 20.10 -18.64 10.17
CA LEU A 178 19.84 -19.70 11.14
C LEU A 178 18.33 -19.88 11.38
N VAL A 179 17.85 -21.11 11.32
CA VAL A 179 16.47 -21.47 11.68
C VAL A 179 16.53 -22.33 12.93
N ILE A 180 15.73 -21.96 13.95
CA ILE A 180 15.61 -22.72 15.20
C ILE A 180 14.13 -22.83 15.59
N GLU A 181 13.79 -23.83 16.39
CA GLU A 181 12.42 -24.07 16.86
C GLU A 181 12.29 -23.70 18.35
N GLY A 182 11.16 -23.12 18.71
CA GLY A 182 10.82 -22.78 20.09
C GLY A 182 9.61 -21.87 20.20
N ASN A 183 9.09 -21.72 21.42
CA ASN A 183 7.98 -20.78 21.69
C ASN A 183 8.42 -19.31 21.63
N GLU A 184 9.73 -19.07 21.78
CA GLU A 184 10.29 -17.72 21.83
C GLU A 184 11.59 -17.67 21.05
N ALA A 185 11.80 -16.58 20.31
CA ALA A 185 13.07 -16.31 19.66
C ALA A 185 14.17 -16.07 20.73
N PRO A 186 15.39 -16.61 20.55
CA PRO A 186 16.46 -16.44 21.53
C PRO A 186 16.85 -14.98 21.71
N ALA A 187 17.40 -14.62 22.88
CA ALA A 187 17.86 -13.27 23.17
C ALA A 187 18.97 -12.79 22.20
N ALA A 188 19.81 -13.76 21.77
CA ALA A 188 20.82 -13.55 20.74
C ALA A 188 20.93 -14.78 19.86
N CYS A 189 21.25 -14.57 18.58
CA CYS A 189 21.45 -15.66 17.64
C CYS A 189 22.72 -16.47 18.01
N PRO A 190 22.62 -17.80 18.23
CA PRO A 190 23.78 -18.60 18.63
C PRO A 190 24.84 -18.72 17.53
N THR A 191 24.53 -18.39 16.27
CA THR A 191 25.47 -18.44 15.15
C THR A 191 26.20 -17.11 14.93
N CYS A 192 25.49 -15.97 14.97
CA CYS A 192 26.08 -14.68 14.57
C CYS A 192 25.98 -13.59 15.65
N MET A 193 25.50 -13.94 16.82
CA MET A 193 25.38 -13.07 18.03
C MET A 193 24.50 -11.82 17.84
N HIS A 194 23.79 -11.67 16.72
CA HIS A 194 22.81 -10.59 16.55
C HIS A 194 21.66 -10.75 17.54
N PRO A 195 21.12 -9.64 18.06
CA PRO A 195 20.06 -9.68 19.08
C PRO A 195 18.74 -10.23 18.53
N ARG A 196 17.82 -10.55 19.45
CA ARG A 196 16.46 -11.04 19.16
C ARG A 196 15.73 -10.24 18.10
N SER A 197 15.95 -8.96 18.01
CA SER A 197 15.38 -8.06 17.01
C SER A 197 15.52 -8.56 15.56
N TYR A 198 16.54 -9.38 15.29
CA TYR A 198 16.80 -9.94 13.97
C TYR A 198 16.04 -11.23 13.68
N PHE A 199 15.23 -11.74 14.61
CA PHE A 199 14.43 -12.93 14.34
C PHE A 199 13.06 -12.59 13.73
N GLU A 200 12.63 -13.47 12.84
CA GLU A 200 11.29 -13.46 12.25
C GLU A 200 10.70 -14.88 12.26
N VAL A 201 9.38 -14.98 12.11
CA VAL A 201 8.71 -16.26 11.89
C VAL A 201 9.19 -16.85 10.58
N TRP A 202 9.69 -18.07 10.61
CA TRP A 202 10.10 -18.78 9.39
C TRP A 202 8.88 -19.29 8.63
N VAL A 203 8.84 -19.03 7.34
CA VAL A 203 7.84 -19.52 6.39
C VAL A 203 8.54 -20.06 5.15
N GLU A 204 8.19 -21.26 4.73
CA GLU A 204 8.59 -21.81 3.44
C GLU A 204 7.57 -21.36 2.39
N ASN A 205 7.97 -20.47 1.50
CA ASN A 205 7.09 -19.85 0.50
C ASN A 205 7.59 -20.02 -0.95
N TYR A 206 8.35 -21.08 -1.19
CA TYR A 206 8.94 -21.44 -2.50
C TYR A 206 8.57 -22.86 -2.91
#